data_ee5582db9a8f14a531f58513ccc1579d
#
_entry.id   ee5582db9a8f14a531f58513ccc1579d
#
_cell.length_a   1.000
_cell.length_b   1.000
_cell.length_c   1.000
_cell.angle_alpha   90.00
_cell.angle_beta   90.00
_cell.angle_gamma   90.00
#
_symmetry.space_group_name_H-M   'P 1'
#
loop_
_entity.id
_entity.type
_entity.pdbx_description
1 polymer ?
#
loop_
_entity_poly.entity_id
_entity_poly.type
_entity_poly.pdbx_seq_one_letter_code
_entity_poly.pdbx_strand_id
1 'polypeptide(L)'
;MNTSKVYFTNLRTTPSSNLLDKMERLVKRAGIANIDFKNQFVAIKIHFDEPGNLAYIRPNYAARLVSLLRELGAKPFLTDCNTLYSGRRSNAVDHLQSDMENG
;
A
#
# COMPACT_ATOMS: atom_id res chain seq x y z
N MET A 1 30.51 8.50 4.64
CA MET A 1 29.45 8.03 3.71
C MET A 1 28.18 7.76 4.51
N ASN A 2 27.10 8.36 4.11
CA ASN A 2 25.82 8.12 4.76
C ASN A 2 25.24 6.78 4.29
N THR A 3 24.79 5.98 5.25
CA THR A 3 24.09 4.71 4.95
C THR A 3 22.61 4.86 5.25
N SER A 4 21.78 4.22 4.43
CA SER A 4 20.34 4.15 4.68
C SER A 4 20.03 2.90 5.51
N LYS A 5 19.11 3.05 6.45
CA LYS A 5 18.60 1.90 7.20
C LYS A 5 17.56 1.17 6.39
N VAL A 6 17.63 -0.16 6.40
CA VAL A 6 16.63 -1.04 5.80
C VAL A 6 15.98 -1.84 6.92
N TYR A 7 14.65 -1.85 6.93
CA TYR A 7 13.87 -2.59 7.92
C TYR A 7 13.30 -3.84 7.27
N PHE A 8 13.52 -4.99 7.87
CA PHE A 8 13.15 -6.28 7.32
C PHE A 8 12.42 -7.12 8.35
N THR A 9 11.42 -7.88 7.88
CA THR A 9 10.78 -8.96 8.63
C THR A 9 10.60 -10.16 7.71
N ASN A 10 10.53 -11.36 8.29
CA ASN A 10 10.25 -12.58 7.52
C ASN A 10 8.75 -12.88 7.46
N LEU A 11 8.37 -13.93 6.75
CA LEU A 11 6.98 -14.34 6.57
C LEU A 11 6.46 -15.29 7.67
N ARG A 12 7.26 -15.55 8.71
CA ARG A 12 6.84 -16.42 9.82
C ARG A 12 5.76 -15.73 10.66
N THR A 13 4.75 -16.48 11.03
CA THR A 13 3.64 -16.02 11.86
C THR A 13 3.50 -16.89 13.09
N THR A 14 2.82 -16.35 14.10
CA THR A 14 2.45 -17.07 15.32
C THR A 14 0.95 -16.89 15.55
N PRO A 15 0.32 -17.68 16.48
CA PRO A 15 -1.09 -17.48 16.80
C PRO A 15 -1.44 -16.06 17.28
N SER A 16 -0.47 -15.34 17.83
CA SER A 16 -0.66 -13.99 18.37
C SER A 16 -0.14 -12.87 17.46
N SER A 17 0.49 -13.19 16.31
CA SER A 17 1.10 -12.19 15.43
C SER A 17 1.07 -12.67 13.98
N ASN A 18 0.19 -12.10 13.20
CA ASN A 18 0.07 -12.38 11.77
C ASN A 18 0.94 -11.43 10.93
N LEU A 19 0.91 -11.59 9.60
CA LEU A 19 1.71 -10.75 8.70
C LEU A 19 1.29 -9.28 8.72
N LEU A 20 0.01 -9.00 8.94
CA LEU A 20 -0.49 -7.62 9.03
C LEU A 20 0.08 -6.92 10.26
N ASP A 21 0.11 -7.63 11.40
CA ASP A 21 0.71 -7.11 12.63
C ASP A 21 2.21 -6.86 12.45
N LYS A 22 2.89 -7.75 11.75
CA LYS A 22 4.32 -7.61 11.46
C LYS A 22 4.59 -6.43 10.54
N MET A 23 3.77 -6.23 9.51
CA MET A 23 3.88 -5.06 8.63
C MET A 23 3.69 -3.77 9.41
N GLU A 24 2.68 -3.70 10.26
CA GLU A 24 2.40 -2.50 11.07
C GLU A 24 3.59 -2.17 11.98
N ARG A 25 4.13 -3.18 12.68
CA ARG A 25 5.33 -2.97 13.50
C ARG A 25 6.53 -2.51 12.69
N LEU A 26 6.69 -3.07 11.50
CA LEU A 26 7.79 -2.74 10.61
C LEU A 26 7.74 -1.29 10.16
N VAL A 27 6.59 -0.80 9.68
CA VAL A 27 6.45 0.59 9.24
C VAL A 27 6.53 1.58 10.40
N LYS A 28 6.01 1.22 11.57
CA LYS A 28 6.18 2.02 12.79
C LYS A 28 7.66 2.15 13.16
N ARG A 29 8.39 1.04 13.12
CA ARG A 29 9.83 1.04 13.41
C ARG A 29 10.64 1.83 12.38
N ALA A 30 10.20 1.83 11.13
CA ALA A 30 10.79 2.65 10.07
C ALA A 30 10.53 4.15 10.25
N GLY A 31 9.62 4.54 11.15
CA GLY A 31 9.41 5.93 11.52
C GLY A 31 8.17 6.59 10.90
N ILE A 32 7.19 5.83 10.44
CA ILE A 32 5.98 6.40 9.83
C ILE A 32 5.26 7.36 10.80
N ALA A 33 5.27 7.06 12.10
CA ALA A 33 4.64 7.91 13.11
C ALA A 33 5.37 9.24 13.37
N ASN A 34 6.60 9.37 12.88
CA ASN A 34 7.39 10.61 13.01
C ASN A 34 7.06 11.64 11.93
N ILE A 35 6.25 11.26 10.94
CA ILE A 35 5.79 12.15 9.89
C ILE A 35 4.51 12.82 10.36
N ASP A 36 4.42 14.13 10.21
CA ASP A 36 3.20 14.86 10.53
C ASP A 36 2.18 14.71 9.42
N PHE A 37 1.24 13.79 9.62
CA PHE A 37 0.16 13.51 8.69
C PHE A 37 -1.15 14.25 9.00
N LYS A 38 -1.18 15.02 10.08
CA LYS A 38 -2.43 15.63 10.55
C LYS A 38 -3.11 16.44 9.44
N ASN A 39 -4.34 16.05 9.09
CA ASN A 39 -5.15 16.66 8.06
C ASN A 39 -4.54 16.61 6.64
N GLN A 40 -3.53 15.78 6.42
CA GLN A 40 -2.89 15.63 5.12
C GLN A 40 -3.58 14.55 4.29
N PHE A 41 -3.74 14.78 2.98
CA PHE A 41 -4.06 13.72 2.04
C PHE A 41 -2.81 12.87 1.81
N VAL A 42 -2.96 11.55 1.91
CA VAL A 42 -1.85 10.60 1.72
C VAL A 42 -2.23 9.62 0.63
N ALA A 43 -1.53 9.69 -0.48
CA ALA A 43 -1.70 8.75 -1.59
C ALA A 43 -0.89 7.49 -1.31
N ILE A 44 -1.56 6.35 -1.30
CA ILE A 44 -0.92 5.03 -1.20
C ILE A 44 -0.92 4.43 -2.60
N LYS A 45 0.26 4.39 -3.22
CA LYS A 45 0.39 3.75 -4.53
C LYS A 45 0.41 2.25 -4.37
N ILE A 46 -0.46 1.57 -5.11
CA ILE A 46 -0.55 0.12 -5.14
C ILE A 46 -0.80 -0.35 -6.57
N HIS A 47 -0.16 -1.45 -6.97
CA HIS A 47 -0.40 -2.09 -8.25
C HIS A 47 -1.33 -3.29 -8.05
N PHE A 48 -2.47 -3.30 -8.73
CA PHE A 48 -3.48 -4.36 -8.53
C PHE A 48 -4.36 -4.65 -9.74
N ASP A 49 -4.13 -4.02 -10.88
CA ASP A 49 -5.12 -3.91 -11.95
C ASP A 49 -4.73 -4.50 -13.30
N GLU A 50 -3.64 -5.24 -13.39
CA GLU A 50 -3.33 -5.96 -14.62
C GLU A 50 -4.37 -7.07 -14.83
N PRO A 51 -5.17 -7.05 -15.92
CA PRO A 51 -6.25 -8.03 -16.12
C PRO A 51 -5.75 -9.47 -16.05
N GLY A 52 -6.41 -10.27 -15.19
CA GLY A 52 -6.03 -11.66 -14.97
C GLY A 52 -4.85 -11.87 -14.03
N ASN A 53 -4.18 -10.83 -13.56
CA ASN A 53 -3.11 -10.94 -12.57
C ASN A 53 -3.70 -11.16 -11.18
N LEU A 54 -3.38 -12.28 -10.56
CA LEU A 54 -3.78 -12.59 -9.19
C LEU A 54 -2.63 -12.44 -8.20
N ALA A 55 -1.41 -12.12 -8.67
CA ALA A 55 -0.20 -11.99 -7.86
C ALA A 55 0.05 -10.55 -7.44
N TYR A 56 -0.96 -9.88 -6.90
CA TYR A 56 -0.84 -8.54 -6.35
C TYR A 56 -1.05 -8.55 -4.83
N ILE A 57 -0.66 -7.48 -4.17
CA ILE A 57 -0.80 -7.36 -2.71
C ILE A 57 -2.27 -7.40 -2.32
N ARG A 58 -2.61 -8.26 -1.36
CA ARG A 58 -3.99 -8.39 -0.89
C ARG A 58 -4.52 -7.09 -0.30
N PRO A 59 -5.81 -6.78 -0.51
CA PRO A 59 -6.44 -5.58 0.05
C PRO A 59 -6.30 -5.43 1.57
N ASN A 60 -6.14 -6.55 2.29
CA ASN A 60 -5.95 -6.56 3.74
C ASN A 60 -4.73 -5.73 4.18
N TYR A 61 -3.64 -5.79 3.42
CA TYR A 61 -2.44 -4.98 3.71
C TYR A 61 -2.71 -3.50 3.52
N ALA A 62 -3.37 -3.14 2.43
CA ALA A 62 -3.77 -1.76 2.16
C ALA A 62 -4.72 -1.26 3.25
N ALA A 63 -5.70 -2.06 3.65
CA ALA A 63 -6.66 -1.71 4.70
C ALA A 63 -5.97 -1.45 6.04
N ARG A 64 -5.00 -2.28 6.43
CA ARG A 64 -4.24 -2.08 7.67
C ARG A 64 -3.44 -0.78 7.62
N LEU A 65 -2.79 -0.48 6.50
CA LEU A 65 -2.02 0.76 6.33
C LEU A 65 -2.93 1.98 6.35
N VAL A 66 -4.10 1.91 5.70
CA VAL A 66 -5.12 2.97 5.74
C VAL A 66 -5.56 3.24 7.19
N SER A 67 -5.84 2.19 7.97
CA SER A 67 -6.23 2.34 9.37
C SER A 67 -5.14 3.03 10.18
N LEU A 68 -3.89 2.61 10.01
CA LEU A 68 -2.75 3.21 10.70
C LEU A 68 -2.60 4.70 10.35
N LEU A 69 -2.70 5.06 9.09
CA LEU A 69 -2.59 6.45 8.65
C LEU A 69 -3.75 7.31 9.17
N ARG A 70 -4.96 6.76 9.24
CA ARG A 70 -6.10 7.45 9.87
C ARG A 70 -5.87 7.70 11.35
N GLU A 71 -5.31 6.75 12.07
CA GLU A 71 -4.93 6.93 13.47
C GLU A 71 -3.91 8.06 13.64
N LEU A 72 -3.04 8.26 12.65
CA LEU A 72 -2.06 9.36 12.64
C LEU A 72 -2.65 10.69 12.15
N GLY A 73 -3.96 10.74 11.88
CA GLY A 73 -4.66 11.96 11.48
C GLY A 73 -4.67 12.24 9.99
N ALA A 74 -4.20 11.31 9.16
CA ALA A 74 -4.17 11.45 7.71
C ALA A 74 -5.53 11.18 7.06
N LYS A 75 -5.66 11.61 5.81
CA LYS A 75 -6.76 11.28 4.90
C LYS A 75 -6.21 10.41 3.77
N PRO A 76 -6.05 9.10 3.98
CA PRO A 76 -5.43 8.22 3.00
C PRO A 76 -6.39 7.84 1.89
N PHE A 77 -5.84 7.62 0.70
CA PHE A 77 -6.54 7.05 -0.44
C PHE A 77 -5.59 6.18 -1.26
N LEU A 78 -6.15 5.20 -1.95
CA LEU A 78 -5.39 4.33 -2.84
C LEU A 78 -5.30 4.95 -4.22
N THR A 79 -4.17 4.74 -4.88
CA THR A 79 -3.94 5.27 -6.23
C THR A 79 -2.98 4.37 -7.00
N ASP A 80 -2.96 4.53 -8.30
CA ASP A 80 -1.97 3.97 -9.19
C ASP A 80 -1.66 4.97 -10.31
N CYS A 81 -0.68 4.65 -11.15
CA CYS A 81 -0.30 5.47 -12.30
C CYS A 81 -0.69 4.77 -13.59
N ASN A 82 -1.10 5.53 -14.61
CA ASN A 82 -1.29 5.01 -15.96
C ASN A 82 0.04 4.50 -16.53
N THR A 83 -0.03 3.50 -17.41
CA THR A 83 1.16 2.96 -18.06
C THR A 83 1.57 3.78 -19.27
N LEU A 84 2.88 3.78 -19.59
CA LEU A 84 3.39 4.38 -20.83
C LEU A 84 3.21 3.47 -22.05
N TYR A 85 3.12 2.15 -21.84
CA TYR A 85 2.83 1.19 -22.92
C TYR A 85 1.33 1.12 -23.17
N SER A 86 0.95 0.73 -24.39
CA SER A 86 -0.46 0.55 -24.78
C SER A 86 -1.11 -0.58 -23.99
N GLY A 87 -2.36 -0.35 -23.57
CA GLY A 87 -3.13 -1.34 -22.83
C GLY A 87 -4.27 -0.67 -22.05
N ARG A 88 -4.99 -1.47 -21.26
CA ARG A 88 -6.16 -0.99 -20.49
C ARG A 88 -5.81 -0.03 -19.36
N ARG A 89 -4.53 0.11 -19.03
CA ARG A 89 -4.05 1.03 -17.98
C ARG A 89 -3.36 2.27 -18.54
N SER A 90 -3.48 2.54 -19.84
CA SER A 90 -2.83 3.68 -20.49
C SER A 90 -3.61 5.00 -20.35
N ASN A 91 -4.87 4.94 -19.95
CA ASN A 91 -5.70 6.12 -19.65
C ASN A 91 -6.54 5.88 -18.39
N ALA A 92 -7.02 6.98 -17.79
CA ALA A 92 -7.68 6.92 -16.50
C ALA A 92 -9.00 6.12 -16.52
N VAL A 93 -9.77 6.21 -17.58
CA VAL A 93 -11.09 5.55 -17.66
C VAL A 93 -10.93 4.03 -17.77
N ASP A 94 -10.13 3.58 -18.72
CA ASP A 94 -9.87 2.15 -18.90
C ASP A 94 -9.13 1.56 -17.70
N HIS A 95 -8.24 2.34 -17.08
CA HIS A 95 -7.52 1.93 -15.89
C HIS A 95 -8.48 1.66 -14.73
N LEU A 96 -9.39 2.59 -14.43
CA LEU A 96 -10.39 2.41 -13.37
C LEU A 96 -11.29 1.20 -13.64
N GLN A 97 -11.69 0.99 -14.89
CA GLN A 97 -12.48 -0.16 -15.26
C GLN A 97 -11.70 -1.47 -15.08
N SER A 98 -10.43 -1.47 -15.44
CA SER A 98 -9.54 -2.62 -15.22
C SER A 98 -9.41 -2.96 -13.75
N ASP A 99 -9.29 -1.95 -12.89
CA ASP A 99 -9.24 -2.13 -11.43
C ASP A 99 -10.51 -2.82 -10.92
N MET A 100 -11.68 -2.34 -11.34
CA MET A 100 -12.96 -2.92 -10.94
C MET A 100 -13.12 -4.36 -11.41
N GLU A 101 -12.75 -4.65 -12.66
CA GLU A 101 -12.88 -6.00 -13.25
C GLU A 101 -11.89 -7.00 -12.64
N ASN A 102 -10.74 -6.55 -12.20
CA ASN A 102 -9.73 -7.42 -11.60
C ASN A 102 -9.93 -7.62 -10.08
N GLY A 103 -10.91 -6.96 -9.49
CA GLY A 103 -11.22 -7.06 -8.07
C GLY A 103 -10.51 -6.06 -7.19
#